data_04e727763e242cf4d15f070c202e752d
#
_entry.id   04e727763e242cf4d15f070c202e752d
#
_cell.length_a   1.000
_cell.length_b   1.000
_cell.length_c   1.000
_cell.angle_alpha   90.00
_cell.angle_beta   90.00
_cell.angle_gamma   90.00
#
_symmetry.space_group_name_H-M   'P 1'
#
loop_
_entity.id
_entity.type
_entity.pdbx_description
1 polymer ?
#
loop_
_entity_poly.entity_id
_entity_poly.type
_entity_poly.pdbx_seq_one_letter_code
_entity_poly.pdbx_strand_id
1 'polypeptide(L)'
;MAVRLFLCALAALTAAAGLIDPRDAASGRAAVRLGVCDWTIEKTGDPAALDLAARLGLDGVQVSLVPKGDSLALAEPELERAYLRAAERSGVAIASFALGELNNVPLKSDPRAERWLAKAIEVARAMNVGVVLVPFFGKGELRHDAPGQDAVVAALRRLAPAAEKAGVVLALESYLSAAENLAILGKVGSAAVRIYYDVGNSQSVGHPVAEEIRRLGDRIVEIHAKDTKGLYGQGSMDFVSVRGAMAETGFHGWLVIEGTEMPLGVERSVRHDAGYLRSVFAETR
;
A
#
# COMPACT_ATOMS: atom_id res chain seq x y z
N MET A 1 45.26 45.27 -2.29
CA MET A 1 44.97 44.00 -1.60
C MET A 1 43.47 43.88 -1.49
N ALA A 2 42.85 43.09 -2.32
CA ALA A 2 41.41 42.82 -2.29
C ALA A 2 41.21 41.31 -2.34
N VAL A 3 40.76 40.74 -1.23
CA VAL A 3 40.45 39.32 -1.07
C VAL A 3 39.00 39.09 -1.59
N ARG A 4 38.87 38.30 -2.65
CA ARG A 4 37.60 37.85 -3.15
C ARG A 4 37.21 36.58 -2.40
N LEU A 5 36.16 36.63 -1.59
CA LEU A 5 35.47 35.44 -1.06
C LEU A 5 34.64 34.80 -2.17
N PHE A 6 34.95 33.54 -2.50
CA PHE A 6 34.06 32.67 -3.26
C PHE A 6 33.08 32.01 -2.31
N LEU A 7 31.81 32.36 -2.42
CA LEU A 7 30.72 31.56 -1.79
C LEU A 7 30.43 30.37 -2.70
N CYS A 8 30.81 29.16 -2.26
CA CYS A 8 30.29 27.92 -2.82
C CYS A 8 28.86 27.72 -2.34
N ALA A 9 27.90 27.77 -3.28
CA ALA A 9 26.55 27.35 -3.03
C ALA A 9 26.52 25.81 -2.94
N LEU A 10 26.36 25.28 -1.73
CA LEU A 10 26.08 23.85 -1.48
C LEU A 10 24.62 23.61 -1.83
N ALA A 11 24.35 22.98 -2.98
CA ALA A 11 23.03 22.45 -3.29
C ALA A 11 22.73 21.28 -2.35
N ALA A 12 21.86 21.48 -1.39
CA ALA A 12 21.36 20.42 -0.53
C ALA A 12 20.45 19.51 -1.35
N LEU A 13 20.95 18.33 -1.76
CA LEU A 13 20.15 17.20 -2.17
C LEU A 13 19.44 16.68 -0.90
N THR A 14 18.21 17.09 -0.67
CA THR A 14 17.33 16.42 0.31
C THR A 14 16.85 15.12 -0.32
N ALA A 15 17.55 14.03 -0.03
CA ALA A 15 17.04 12.70 -0.21
C ALA A 15 15.75 12.58 0.62
N ALA A 16 14.65 12.19 -0.02
CA ALA A 16 13.44 11.78 0.67
C ALA A 16 13.76 10.47 1.42
N ALA A 17 14.27 10.61 2.64
CA ALA A 17 14.36 9.52 3.59
C ALA A 17 12.93 9.14 3.95
N GLY A 18 12.50 7.93 3.57
CA GLY A 18 11.27 7.34 4.08
C GLY A 18 11.29 7.45 5.61
N LEU A 19 10.19 7.92 6.18
CA LEU A 19 10.02 8.06 7.63
C LEU A 19 10.14 6.66 8.27
N ILE A 20 11.35 6.31 8.71
CA ILE A 20 11.60 5.17 9.58
C ILE A 20 11.10 5.61 10.96
N ASP A 21 10.15 4.87 11.53
CA ASP A 21 9.73 5.08 12.92
C ASP A 21 10.98 5.00 13.82
N PRO A 22 11.25 5.99 14.71
CA PRO A 22 12.41 5.95 15.61
C PRO A 22 12.46 4.69 16.49
N ARG A 23 11.33 3.99 16.66
CA ARG A 23 11.25 2.70 17.36
C ARG A 23 11.88 1.55 16.58
N ASP A 24 11.99 1.65 15.25
CA ASP A 24 12.61 0.63 14.40
C ASP A 24 14.15 0.72 14.40
N ALA A 25 14.72 1.84 14.81
CA ALA A 25 16.17 2.07 14.82
C ALA A 25 16.91 1.36 15.99
N ALA A 26 16.18 0.83 16.97
CA ALA A 26 16.77 0.25 18.18
C ALA A 26 16.94 -1.29 18.14
N SER A 27 16.35 -1.98 17.16
CA SER A 27 16.52 -3.43 16.95
C SER A 27 17.13 -3.65 15.56
N GLY A 28 18.37 -4.07 15.50
CA GLY A 28 19.08 -4.31 14.24
C GLY A 28 18.42 -5.39 13.38
N ARG A 29 17.53 -5.02 12.50
CA ARG A 29 16.62 -5.62 11.54
C ARG A 29 15.18 -5.61 12.04
N ALA A 30 14.37 -4.72 11.46
CA ALA A 30 12.95 -4.63 11.76
C ALA A 30 12.23 -5.91 11.30
N ALA A 31 11.54 -6.59 12.22
CA ALA A 31 10.59 -7.64 11.87
C ALA A 31 9.54 -7.06 10.91
N VAL A 32 9.08 -7.88 9.95
CA VAL A 32 8.04 -7.45 9.00
C VAL A 32 6.80 -6.99 9.75
N ARG A 33 6.32 -5.78 9.48
CA ARG A 33 5.08 -5.25 10.06
C ARG A 33 3.88 -5.90 9.36
N LEU A 34 2.99 -6.52 10.14
CA LEU A 34 1.80 -7.15 9.62
C LEU A 34 0.58 -6.26 9.78
N GLY A 35 -0.07 -5.96 8.66
CA GLY A 35 -1.36 -5.29 8.62
C GLY A 35 -2.49 -6.21 8.18
N VAL A 36 -3.71 -5.67 8.17
CA VAL A 36 -4.90 -6.28 7.59
C VAL A 36 -5.76 -5.23 6.92
N CYS A 37 -6.42 -5.59 5.83
CA CYS A 37 -7.41 -4.75 5.19
C CYS A 37 -8.68 -4.69 6.06
N ASP A 38 -9.28 -3.50 6.23
CA ASP A 38 -10.50 -3.34 7.03
C ASP A 38 -11.69 -4.12 6.43
N TRP A 39 -11.74 -4.32 5.11
CA TRP A 39 -12.74 -5.16 4.43
C TRP A 39 -12.55 -6.66 4.69
N THR A 40 -11.31 -7.12 4.89
CA THR A 40 -11.02 -8.52 5.24
C THR A 40 -11.57 -8.88 6.60
N ILE A 41 -11.63 -7.93 7.52
CA ILE A 41 -12.17 -8.11 8.88
C ILE A 41 -13.58 -7.54 9.05
N GLU A 42 -14.29 -7.30 7.96
CA GLU A 42 -15.68 -6.81 7.92
C GLU A 42 -15.87 -5.48 8.68
N LYS A 43 -14.88 -4.58 8.57
CA LYS A 43 -14.84 -3.27 9.24
C LYS A 43 -14.58 -2.12 8.27
N THR A 44 -15.05 -2.25 7.01
CA THR A 44 -14.87 -1.22 5.98
C THR A 44 -15.38 0.14 6.45
N GLY A 45 -14.46 1.11 6.53
CA GLY A 45 -14.81 2.47 6.93
C GLY A 45 -15.20 2.63 8.42
N ASP A 46 -14.93 1.63 9.26
CA ASP A 46 -15.24 1.62 10.69
C ASP A 46 -13.95 1.71 11.54
N PRO A 47 -13.76 2.76 12.38
CA PRO A 47 -12.60 2.88 13.26
C PRO A 47 -12.40 1.69 14.22
N ALA A 48 -13.45 0.90 14.51
CA ALA A 48 -13.35 -0.33 15.30
C ALA A 48 -12.43 -1.39 14.66
N ALA A 49 -12.07 -1.25 13.39
CA ALA A 49 -11.06 -2.08 12.72
C ALA A 49 -9.74 -2.10 13.48
N LEU A 50 -9.30 -0.96 14.04
CA LEU A 50 -8.05 -0.85 14.77
C LEU A 50 -8.07 -1.62 16.10
N ASP A 51 -9.17 -1.51 16.86
CA ASP A 51 -9.35 -2.29 18.10
C ASP A 51 -9.41 -3.80 17.81
N LEU A 52 -10.04 -4.21 16.68
CA LEU A 52 -10.08 -5.61 16.27
C LEU A 52 -8.69 -6.09 15.85
N ALA A 53 -7.95 -5.32 15.06
CA ALA A 53 -6.58 -5.66 14.66
C ALA A 53 -5.65 -5.84 15.87
N ALA A 54 -5.77 -4.99 16.90
CA ALA A 54 -5.04 -5.14 18.16
C ALA A 54 -5.34 -6.50 18.83
N ARG A 55 -6.63 -6.88 18.92
CA ARG A 55 -7.02 -8.19 19.49
C ARG A 55 -6.51 -9.38 18.66
N LEU A 56 -6.32 -9.19 17.35
CA LEU A 56 -5.76 -10.19 16.44
C LEU A 56 -4.23 -10.24 16.47
N GLY A 57 -3.57 -9.32 17.19
CA GLY A 57 -2.12 -9.23 17.29
C GLY A 57 -1.45 -8.67 16.03
N LEU A 58 -2.13 -7.77 15.32
CA LEU A 58 -1.64 -7.12 14.12
C LEU A 58 -1.09 -5.73 14.44
N ASP A 59 -0.16 -5.26 13.61
CA ASP A 59 0.57 -4.01 13.82
C ASP A 59 -0.13 -2.82 13.13
N GLY A 60 -0.96 -3.09 12.11
CA GLY A 60 -1.62 -2.04 11.34
C GLY A 60 -2.91 -2.46 10.64
N VAL A 61 -3.64 -1.45 10.15
CA VAL A 61 -4.85 -1.61 9.32
C VAL A 61 -4.68 -0.78 8.06
N GLN A 62 -4.94 -1.38 6.90
CA GLN A 62 -5.23 -0.64 5.68
C GLN A 62 -6.70 -0.22 5.71
N VAL A 63 -6.96 1.08 5.66
CA VAL A 63 -8.29 1.66 5.84
C VAL A 63 -8.90 2.04 4.51
N SER A 64 -10.14 1.64 4.29
CA SER A 64 -10.91 1.99 3.09
C SER A 64 -11.29 3.46 3.08
N LEU A 65 -10.99 4.15 1.97
CA LEU A 65 -11.50 5.47 1.64
C LEU A 65 -12.86 5.31 0.94
N VAL A 66 -13.93 5.63 1.65
CA VAL A 66 -15.30 5.52 1.12
C VAL A 66 -15.70 6.85 0.49
N PRO A 67 -16.04 6.90 -0.82
CA PRO A 67 -16.53 8.12 -1.46
C PRO A 67 -17.82 8.66 -0.83
N LYS A 68 -17.90 9.99 -0.72
CA LYS A 68 -19.08 10.72 -0.26
C LYS A 68 -19.30 11.92 -1.18
N GLY A 69 -20.11 11.77 -2.21
CA GLY A 69 -20.25 12.75 -3.28
C GLY A 69 -18.93 12.97 -4.02
N ASP A 70 -18.48 14.20 -4.15
CA ASP A 70 -17.18 14.57 -4.73
C ASP A 70 -16.03 14.53 -3.71
N SER A 71 -16.27 14.08 -2.47
CA SER A 71 -15.31 13.97 -1.38
C SER A 71 -15.19 12.53 -0.89
N LEU A 72 -14.54 12.34 0.25
CA LEU A 72 -14.38 11.06 0.96
C LEU A 72 -14.98 11.17 2.37
N ALA A 73 -15.59 10.11 2.86
CA ALA A 73 -16.17 10.09 4.20
C ALA A 73 -15.11 10.43 5.27
N LEU A 74 -13.88 9.95 5.09
CA LEU A 74 -12.77 10.19 6.01
C LEU A 74 -12.25 11.65 6.00
N ALA A 75 -12.70 12.49 5.06
CA ALA A 75 -12.44 13.93 5.09
C ALA A 75 -13.34 14.68 6.10
N GLU A 76 -14.33 14.00 6.68
CA GLU A 76 -15.17 14.57 7.73
C GLU A 76 -14.38 14.59 9.06
N PRO A 77 -14.26 15.75 9.73
CA PRO A 77 -13.39 15.89 10.92
C PRO A 77 -13.77 14.96 12.08
N GLU A 78 -15.04 14.55 12.19
CA GLU A 78 -15.47 13.63 13.25
C GLU A 78 -14.96 12.21 13.01
N LEU A 79 -15.01 11.73 11.77
CA LEU A 79 -14.54 10.40 11.41
C LEU A 79 -13.01 10.35 11.44
N GLU A 80 -12.33 11.37 10.92
CA GLU A 80 -10.88 11.51 11.03
C GLU A 80 -10.42 11.39 12.49
N ARG A 81 -11.00 12.21 13.39
CA ARG A 81 -10.68 12.15 14.82
C ARG A 81 -11.01 10.80 15.45
N ALA A 82 -12.07 10.11 14.99
CA ALA A 82 -12.43 8.79 15.50
C ALA A 82 -11.36 7.75 15.15
N TYR A 83 -10.83 7.77 13.94
CA TYR A 83 -9.72 6.90 13.52
C TYR A 83 -8.43 7.20 14.28
N LEU A 84 -8.06 8.47 14.42
CA LEU A 84 -6.85 8.86 15.16
C LEU A 84 -6.93 8.43 16.64
N ARG A 85 -8.08 8.65 17.31
CA ARG A 85 -8.29 8.15 18.68
C ARG A 85 -8.27 6.63 18.76
N ALA A 86 -8.79 5.93 17.77
CA ALA A 86 -8.76 4.46 17.76
C ALA A 86 -7.32 3.94 17.59
N ALA A 87 -6.52 4.56 16.72
CA ALA A 87 -5.11 4.23 16.55
C ALA A 87 -4.30 4.48 17.84
N GLU A 88 -4.49 5.64 18.48
CA GLU A 88 -3.84 5.96 19.75
C GLU A 88 -4.22 4.96 20.86
N ARG A 89 -5.50 4.67 21.02
CA ARG A 89 -6.01 3.76 22.06
C ARG A 89 -5.55 2.33 21.85
N SER A 90 -5.58 1.83 20.63
CA SER A 90 -5.25 0.44 20.29
C SER A 90 -3.75 0.19 20.17
N GLY A 91 -2.94 1.22 19.92
CA GLY A 91 -1.53 1.10 19.55
C GLY A 91 -1.30 0.54 18.14
N VAL A 92 -2.35 0.39 17.32
CA VAL A 92 -2.31 -0.13 15.96
C VAL A 92 -2.21 1.04 14.99
N ALA A 93 -1.28 0.95 14.03
CA ALA A 93 -1.10 2.01 13.03
C ALA A 93 -2.18 1.96 11.93
N ILE A 94 -2.47 3.11 11.32
CA ILE A 94 -3.09 3.13 9.99
C ILE A 94 -1.95 2.92 9.00
N ALA A 95 -1.86 1.70 8.43
CA ALA A 95 -0.76 1.31 7.56
C ALA A 95 -0.79 2.08 6.24
N SER A 96 -1.94 2.09 5.61
CA SER A 96 -2.21 2.78 4.34
C SER A 96 -3.71 3.04 4.16
N PHE A 97 -4.04 3.78 3.13
CA PHE A 97 -5.41 3.94 2.65
C PHE A 97 -5.63 3.17 1.36
N ALA A 98 -6.88 2.74 1.10
CA ALA A 98 -7.29 2.10 -0.15
C ALA A 98 -8.54 2.76 -0.73
N LEU A 99 -8.49 3.20 -1.98
CA LEU A 99 -9.64 3.77 -2.68
C LEU A 99 -10.31 2.70 -3.58
N GLY A 100 -10.89 1.67 -2.96
CA GLY A 100 -11.44 0.49 -3.65
C GLY A 100 -12.52 0.79 -4.68
N GLU A 101 -13.28 1.91 -4.53
CA GLU A 101 -14.33 2.30 -5.47
C GLU A 101 -13.79 2.61 -6.89
N LEU A 102 -12.49 2.80 -7.06
CA LEU A 102 -11.88 2.96 -8.39
C LEU A 102 -12.04 1.72 -9.29
N ASN A 103 -12.38 0.58 -8.72
CA ASN A 103 -12.75 -0.62 -9.50
C ASN A 103 -14.09 -0.47 -10.25
N ASN A 104 -15.00 0.37 -9.73
CA ASN A 104 -16.30 0.68 -10.32
C ASN A 104 -16.31 2.02 -11.08
N VAL A 105 -15.53 2.99 -10.58
CA VAL A 105 -15.38 4.36 -11.12
C VAL A 105 -13.92 4.53 -11.54
N PRO A 106 -13.55 4.05 -12.75
CA PRO A 106 -12.17 3.83 -13.11
C PRO A 106 -11.41 5.13 -13.43
N LEU A 107 -10.18 5.25 -12.93
CA LEU A 107 -9.29 6.39 -13.18
C LEU A 107 -9.04 6.64 -14.66
N LYS A 108 -9.07 5.59 -15.50
CA LYS A 108 -8.84 5.71 -16.94
C LYS A 108 -9.94 6.44 -17.72
N SER A 109 -11.14 6.60 -17.13
CA SER A 109 -12.28 7.12 -17.91
C SER A 109 -13.32 7.94 -17.13
N ASP A 110 -13.28 7.94 -15.80
CA ASP A 110 -14.24 8.69 -14.98
C ASP A 110 -13.56 9.84 -14.21
N PRO A 111 -13.93 11.11 -14.46
CA PRO A 111 -13.29 12.26 -13.82
C PRO A 111 -13.50 12.34 -12.30
N ARG A 112 -14.48 11.60 -11.73
CA ARG A 112 -14.66 11.53 -10.28
C ARG A 112 -13.47 10.85 -9.62
N ALA A 113 -12.88 9.83 -10.27
CA ALA A 113 -11.74 9.10 -9.76
C ALA A 113 -10.55 10.01 -9.45
N GLU A 114 -10.24 10.93 -10.36
CA GLU A 114 -9.14 11.89 -10.18
C GLU A 114 -9.43 12.87 -9.03
N ARG A 115 -10.68 13.34 -8.88
CA ARG A 115 -11.08 14.19 -7.75
C ARG A 115 -10.98 13.48 -6.41
N TRP A 116 -11.42 12.23 -6.34
CA TRP A 116 -11.30 11.43 -5.13
C TRP A 116 -9.84 11.13 -4.77
N LEU A 117 -8.97 10.88 -5.76
CA LEU A 117 -7.53 10.69 -5.50
C LEU A 117 -6.86 11.98 -5.02
N ALA A 118 -7.22 13.14 -5.58
CA ALA A 118 -6.75 14.42 -5.07
C ALA A 118 -7.16 14.62 -3.60
N LYS A 119 -8.41 14.28 -3.26
CA LYS A 119 -8.90 14.33 -1.87
C LYS A 119 -8.21 13.28 -0.98
N ALA A 120 -7.93 12.09 -1.50
CA ALA A 120 -7.20 11.05 -0.77
C ALA A 120 -5.79 11.50 -0.37
N ILE A 121 -5.09 12.23 -1.25
CA ILE A 121 -3.78 12.82 -0.94
C ILE A 121 -3.90 13.84 0.22
N GLU A 122 -4.94 14.68 0.23
CA GLU A 122 -5.17 15.65 1.32
C GLU A 122 -5.44 14.95 2.65
N VAL A 123 -6.31 13.93 2.66
CA VAL A 123 -6.66 13.14 3.85
C VAL A 123 -5.43 12.38 4.36
N ALA A 124 -4.69 11.73 3.46
CA ALA A 124 -3.48 10.99 3.80
C ALA A 124 -2.43 11.90 4.47
N ARG A 125 -2.21 13.09 3.91
CA ARG A 125 -1.33 14.08 4.52
C ARG A 125 -1.83 14.53 5.91
N ALA A 126 -3.13 14.83 6.06
CA ALA A 126 -3.71 15.31 7.31
C ALA A 126 -3.55 14.27 8.43
N MET A 127 -3.72 12.99 8.10
CA MET A 127 -3.63 11.86 9.04
C MET A 127 -2.21 11.26 9.14
N ASN A 128 -1.21 11.85 8.47
CA ASN A 128 0.18 11.35 8.42
C ASN A 128 0.28 9.89 7.93
N VAL A 129 -0.51 9.55 6.90
CA VAL A 129 -0.48 8.23 6.24
C VAL A 129 0.27 8.36 4.91
N GLY A 130 1.31 7.56 4.72
CA GLY A 130 2.25 7.73 3.60
C GLY A 130 1.81 7.08 2.29
N VAL A 131 0.81 6.17 2.29
CA VAL A 131 0.46 5.37 1.11
C VAL A 131 -1.03 5.38 0.85
N VAL A 132 -1.41 5.59 -0.41
CA VAL A 132 -2.78 5.43 -0.92
C VAL A 132 -2.77 4.40 -2.04
N LEU A 133 -3.42 3.26 -1.83
CA LEU A 133 -3.61 2.23 -2.83
C LEU A 133 -4.61 2.69 -3.90
N VAL A 134 -4.20 2.55 -5.15
CA VAL A 134 -4.95 2.87 -6.37
C VAL A 134 -5.18 1.58 -7.16
N PRO A 135 -6.34 0.91 -7.02
CA PRO A 135 -6.60 -0.38 -7.63
C PRO A 135 -7.06 -0.25 -9.08
N PHE A 136 -6.70 -1.26 -9.88
CA PHE A 136 -7.05 -1.39 -11.30
C PHE A 136 -7.65 -2.75 -11.61
N PHE A 137 -8.85 -3.00 -11.06
CA PHE A 137 -9.63 -4.21 -11.31
C PHE A 137 -11.01 -3.86 -11.87
N GLY A 138 -11.81 -4.86 -12.21
CA GLY A 138 -13.16 -4.66 -12.70
C GLY A 138 -13.21 -3.71 -13.91
N LYS A 139 -13.93 -2.59 -13.80
CA LYS A 139 -13.97 -1.57 -14.86
C LYS A 139 -12.63 -0.83 -15.04
N GLY A 140 -11.79 -0.85 -14.01
CA GLY A 140 -10.45 -0.25 -14.01
C GLY A 140 -9.36 -1.13 -14.59
N GLU A 141 -9.62 -2.39 -14.94
CA GLU A 141 -8.64 -3.37 -15.46
C GLU A 141 -7.83 -2.80 -16.65
N LEU A 142 -6.52 -3.01 -16.62
CA LEU A 142 -5.56 -2.41 -17.56
C LEU A 142 -4.87 -3.39 -18.50
N ARG A 143 -5.01 -4.71 -18.31
CA ARG A 143 -4.44 -5.69 -19.23
C ARG A 143 -5.08 -5.55 -20.61
N HIS A 144 -4.25 -5.58 -21.65
CA HIS A 144 -4.69 -5.44 -23.05
C HIS A 144 -5.44 -4.13 -23.36
N ASP A 145 -5.28 -3.10 -22.53
CA ASP A 145 -5.92 -1.78 -22.66
C ASP A 145 -4.86 -0.65 -22.73
N ALA A 146 -4.12 -0.60 -23.82
CA ALA A 146 -3.10 0.42 -24.02
C ALA A 146 -3.65 1.86 -23.93
N PRO A 147 -4.83 2.20 -24.51
CA PRO A 147 -5.43 3.52 -24.30
C PRO A 147 -5.76 3.82 -22.84
N GLY A 148 -6.28 2.84 -22.09
CA GLY A 148 -6.55 2.96 -20.66
C GLY A 148 -5.28 3.18 -19.84
N GLN A 149 -4.21 2.46 -20.14
CA GLN A 149 -2.89 2.69 -19.51
C GLN A 149 -2.38 4.10 -19.76
N ASP A 150 -2.47 4.61 -20.99
CA ASP A 150 -2.04 5.97 -21.32
C ASP A 150 -2.91 7.04 -20.62
N ALA A 151 -4.22 6.80 -20.49
CA ALA A 151 -5.12 7.67 -19.73
C ALA A 151 -4.76 7.71 -18.23
N VAL A 152 -4.45 6.54 -17.64
CA VAL A 152 -3.97 6.43 -16.24
C VAL A 152 -2.66 7.18 -16.07
N VAL A 153 -1.69 7.01 -16.96
CA VAL A 153 -0.42 7.75 -16.94
C VAL A 153 -0.66 9.25 -16.95
N ALA A 154 -1.57 9.75 -17.81
CA ALA A 154 -1.90 11.16 -17.89
C ALA A 154 -2.52 11.68 -16.58
N ALA A 155 -3.45 10.93 -15.97
CA ALA A 155 -4.06 11.28 -14.69
C ALA A 155 -3.03 11.30 -13.55
N LEU A 156 -2.20 10.27 -13.45
CA LEU A 156 -1.15 10.17 -12.43
C LEU A 156 -0.11 11.31 -12.55
N ARG A 157 0.25 11.71 -13.77
CA ARG A 157 1.13 12.87 -13.99
C ARG A 157 0.53 14.18 -13.45
N ARG A 158 -0.81 14.35 -13.52
CA ARG A 158 -1.48 15.52 -12.94
C ARG A 158 -1.51 15.48 -11.42
N LEU A 159 -1.66 14.28 -10.82
CA LEU A 159 -1.75 14.09 -9.36
C LEU A 159 -0.38 14.06 -8.68
N ALA A 160 0.65 13.58 -9.36
CA ALA A 160 1.97 13.34 -8.79
C ALA A 160 2.59 14.55 -8.08
N PRO A 161 2.55 15.79 -8.61
CA PRO A 161 3.11 16.95 -7.91
C PRO A 161 2.45 17.23 -6.56
N ALA A 162 1.13 17.00 -6.45
CA ALA A 162 0.41 17.14 -5.17
C ALA A 162 0.81 16.03 -4.19
N ALA A 163 0.96 14.80 -4.66
CA ALA A 163 1.40 13.65 -3.87
C ALA A 163 2.85 13.85 -3.36
N GLU A 164 3.77 14.29 -4.22
CA GLU A 164 5.16 14.63 -3.84
C GLU A 164 5.20 15.71 -2.76
N LYS A 165 4.46 16.80 -2.94
CA LYS A 165 4.37 17.89 -1.95
C LYS A 165 3.78 17.43 -0.62
N ALA A 166 2.86 16.48 -0.66
CA ALA A 166 2.21 15.92 0.51
C ALA A 166 3.07 14.86 1.22
N GLY A 167 4.11 14.32 0.58
CA GLY A 167 4.86 13.14 1.05
C GLY A 167 4.04 11.85 0.98
N VAL A 168 3.07 11.78 0.05
CA VAL A 168 2.16 10.64 -0.12
C VAL A 168 2.52 9.88 -1.38
N VAL A 169 2.53 8.56 -1.31
CA VAL A 169 2.73 7.66 -2.44
C VAL A 169 1.38 7.15 -2.94
N LEU A 170 1.12 7.32 -4.23
CA LEU A 170 0.04 6.65 -4.94
C LEU A 170 0.55 5.28 -5.40
N ALA A 171 0.08 4.23 -4.76
CA ALA A 171 0.58 2.87 -4.97
C ALA A 171 -0.38 2.07 -5.86
N LEU A 172 0.08 1.70 -7.06
CA LEU A 172 -0.73 1.02 -8.08
C LEU A 172 -0.85 -0.47 -7.76
N GLU A 173 -2.07 -0.97 -7.73
CA GLU A 173 -2.37 -2.39 -7.63
C GLU A 173 -3.11 -2.87 -8.87
N SER A 174 -2.60 -3.92 -9.54
CA SER A 174 -3.14 -4.38 -10.82
C SER A 174 -2.79 -5.84 -11.12
N TYR A 175 -3.39 -6.40 -12.17
CA TYR A 175 -2.98 -7.68 -12.76
C TYR A 175 -1.83 -7.56 -13.77
N LEU A 176 -1.23 -6.39 -13.93
CA LEU A 176 -0.12 -6.18 -14.86
C LEU A 176 1.16 -6.86 -14.37
N SER A 177 1.97 -7.35 -15.31
CA SER A 177 3.31 -7.85 -15.02
C SER A 177 4.23 -6.76 -14.48
N ALA A 178 5.34 -7.15 -13.85
CA ALA A 178 6.38 -6.21 -13.43
C ALA A 178 6.88 -5.32 -14.58
N ALA A 179 7.00 -5.89 -15.79
CA ALA A 179 7.43 -5.13 -16.96
C ALA A 179 6.46 -4.03 -17.35
N GLU A 180 5.15 -4.32 -17.37
CA GLU A 180 4.10 -3.36 -17.69
C GLU A 180 3.96 -2.30 -16.60
N ASN A 181 4.00 -2.71 -15.33
CA ASN A 181 4.01 -1.79 -14.18
C ASN A 181 5.20 -0.81 -14.26
N LEU A 182 6.43 -1.31 -14.52
CA LEU A 182 7.63 -0.48 -14.68
C LEU A 182 7.50 0.47 -15.87
N ALA A 183 6.86 0.05 -16.97
CA ALA A 183 6.61 0.91 -18.12
C ALA A 183 5.66 2.08 -17.76
N ILE A 184 4.60 1.82 -16.98
CA ILE A 184 3.70 2.87 -16.46
C ILE A 184 4.48 3.83 -15.55
N LEU A 185 5.23 3.31 -14.57
CA LEU A 185 6.03 4.14 -13.66
C LEU A 185 7.05 5.00 -14.42
N GLY A 186 7.73 4.42 -15.41
CA GLY A 186 8.67 5.14 -16.27
C GLY A 186 8.00 6.26 -17.07
N LYS A 187 6.80 6.02 -17.61
CA LYS A 187 6.01 7.04 -18.30
C LYS A 187 5.53 8.14 -17.34
N VAL A 188 5.13 7.82 -16.12
CA VAL A 188 4.70 8.82 -15.12
C VAL A 188 5.88 9.68 -14.68
N GLY A 189 7.04 9.08 -14.38
CA GLY A 189 8.28 9.78 -14.08
C GLY A 189 8.32 10.45 -12.70
N SER A 190 7.54 9.96 -11.73
CA SER A 190 7.46 10.51 -10.37
C SER A 190 7.79 9.46 -9.32
N ALA A 191 8.53 9.83 -8.29
CA ALA A 191 8.83 8.98 -7.14
C ALA A 191 7.61 8.80 -6.20
N ALA A 192 6.60 9.66 -6.32
CA ALA A 192 5.35 9.55 -5.57
C ALA A 192 4.36 8.54 -6.18
N VAL A 193 4.74 7.86 -7.27
CA VAL A 193 3.93 6.78 -7.86
C VAL A 193 4.75 5.49 -7.80
N ARG A 194 4.24 4.49 -7.09
CA ARG A 194 4.91 3.21 -6.85
C ARG A 194 3.94 2.04 -7.00
N ILE A 195 4.33 0.86 -6.58
CA ILE A 195 3.54 -0.36 -6.70
C ILE A 195 3.08 -0.82 -5.31
N TYR A 196 1.81 -1.13 -5.22
CA TYR A 196 1.22 -1.99 -4.20
C TYR A 196 1.14 -3.40 -4.81
N TYR A 197 1.93 -4.34 -4.32
CA TYR A 197 2.03 -5.64 -4.98
C TYR A 197 1.18 -6.69 -4.28
N ASP A 198 0.15 -7.22 -4.96
CA ASP A 198 -0.66 -8.32 -4.44
C ASP A 198 -0.13 -9.66 -4.98
N VAL A 199 0.39 -10.50 -4.08
CA VAL A 199 0.98 -11.80 -4.46
C VAL A 199 -0.08 -12.77 -5.00
N GLY A 200 -1.29 -12.78 -4.44
CA GLY A 200 -2.38 -13.67 -4.86
C GLY A 200 -2.98 -13.26 -6.20
N ASN A 201 -3.19 -11.96 -6.42
CA ASN A 201 -3.65 -11.43 -7.70
C ASN A 201 -2.65 -11.75 -8.81
N SER A 202 -1.35 -11.53 -8.57
CA SER A 202 -0.29 -11.85 -9.52
C SER A 202 -0.21 -13.34 -9.81
N GLN A 203 -0.29 -14.20 -8.80
CA GLN A 203 -0.32 -15.66 -8.98
C GLN A 203 -1.55 -16.10 -9.80
N SER A 204 -2.71 -15.50 -9.56
CA SER A 204 -3.98 -15.88 -10.22
C SER A 204 -3.96 -15.70 -11.73
N VAL A 205 -3.11 -14.79 -12.23
CA VAL A 205 -2.91 -14.54 -13.66
C VAL A 205 -1.62 -15.16 -14.22
N GLY A 206 -0.95 -16.00 -13.42
CA GLY A 206 0.19 -16.80 -13.85
C GLY A 206 1.54 -16.11 -13.79
N HIS A 207 1.67 -14.99 -13.07
CA HIS A 207 2.98 -14.35 -12.89
C HIS A 207 3.86 -15.13 -11.91
N PRO A 208 5.18 -15.21 -12.15
CA PRO A 208 6.15 -15.81 -11.23
C PRO A 208 6.44 -14.83 -10.08
N VAL A 209 5.63 -14.89 -9.02
CA VAL A 209 5.52 -13.89 -7.94
C VAL A 209 6.89 -13.45 -7.39
N ALA A 210 7.77 -14.40 -7.02
CA ALA A 210 9.07 -14.07 -6.46
C ALA A 210 10.00 -13.36 -7.45
N GLU A 211 9.92 -13.71 -8.74
CA GLU A 211 10.68 -13.04 -9.81
C GLU A 211 10.16 -11.62 -10.07
N GLU A 212 8.82 -11.47 -10.05
CA GLU A 212 8.17 -10.17 -10.17
C GLU A 212 8.58 -9.22 -9.03
N ILE A 213 8.60 -9.71 -7.77
CA ILE A 213 9.07 -8.94 -6.62
C ILE A 213 10.53 -8.49 -6.81
N ARG A 214 11.42 -9.41 -7.23
CA ARG A 214 12.83 -9.07 -7.51
C ARG A 214 12.95 -8.01 -8.59
N ARG A 215 12.15 -8.12 -9.66
CA ARG A 215 12.18 -7.21 -10.80
C ARG A 215 11.65 -5.83 -10.47
N LEU A 216 10.60 -5.74 -9.64
CA LEU A 216 10.04 -4.48 -9.17
C LEU A 216 10.95 -3.81 -8.12
N GLY A 217 11.60 -4.59 -7.27
CA GLY A 217 12.58 -4.12 -6.30
C GLY A 217 12.03 -3.00 -5.40
N ASP A 218 12.76 -1.90 -5.33
CA ASP A 218 12.43 -0.71 -4.53
C ASP A 218 11.17 0.03 -5.00
N ARG A 219 10.58 -0.37 -6.12
CA ARG A 219 9.31 0.20 -6.59
C ARG A 219 8.11 -0.32 -5.81
N ILE A 220 8.23 -1.45 -5.11
CA ILE A 220 7.18 -1.93 -4.21
C ILE A 220 7.23 -1.15 -2.90
N VAL A 221 6.10 -0.56 -2.50
CA VAL A 221 5.97 0.17 -1.23
C VAL A 221 5.25 -0.66 -0.17
N GLU A 222 4.27 -1.45 -0.55
CA GLU A 222 3.53 -2.38 0.30
C GLU A 222 3.16 -3.65 -0.47
N ILE A 223 2.89 -4.73 0.26
CA ILE A 223 2.52 -6.02 -0.30
C ILE A 223 1.22 -6.50 0.33
N HIS A 224 0.22 -6.86 -0.50
CA HIS A 224 -0.88 -7.69 -0.05
C HIS A 224 -0.42 -9.15 0.03
N ALA A 225 -0.48 -9.71 1.22
CA ALA A 225 -0.41 -11.14 1.44
C ALA A 225 -1.79 -11.73 1.15
N LYS A 226 -1.87 -12.61 0.16
CA LYS A 226 -3.12 -13.22 -0.28
C LYS A 226 -2.89 -14.64 -0.74
N ASP A 227 -3.71 -15.56 -0.27
CA ASP A 227 -3.86 -16.88 -0.85
C ASP A 227 -5.33 -17.09 -1.21
N THR A 228 -5.59 -17.47 -2.45
CA THR A 228 -6.96 -17.62 -2.97
C THR A 228 -7.54 -19.01 -2.76
N LYS A 229 -6.82 -19.92 -2.07
CA LYS A 229 -7.19 -21.33 -1.93
C LYS A 229 -7.15 -21.84 -0.49
N GLY A 230 -7.54 -21.02 0.47
CA GLY A 230 -7.62 -21.42 1.87
C GLY A 230 -6.77 -20.59 2.82
N LEU A 231 -6.56 -21.11 4.02
CA LEU A 231 -5.69 -20.45 5.00
C LEU A 231 -4.23 -20.45 4.53
N TYR A 232 -3.46 -19.47 4.96
CA TYR A 232 -2.03 -19.37 4.59
C TYR A 232 -1.26 -20.61 5.07
N GLY A 233 -0.42 -21.15 4.19
CA GLY A 233 0.29 -22.42 4.39
C GLY A 233 -0.55 -23.66 4.09
N GLN A 234 -1.83 -23.52 3.80
CA GLN A 234 -2.73 -24.61 3.37
C GLN A 234 -3.22 -24.42 1.92
N GLY A 235 -3.04 -23.24 1.37
CA GLY A 235 -3.37 -22.91 0.00
C GLY A 235 -2.22 -23.15 -0.99
N SER A 236 -2.11 -22.29 -1.99
CA SER A 236 -1.13 -22.45 -3.08
C SER A 236 -0.03 -21.38 -3.10
N MET A 237 -0.08 -20.37 -2.24
CA MET A 237 0.92 -19.31 -2.22
C MET A 237 2.19 -19.78 -1.49
N ASP A 238 3.32 -19.70 -2.20
CA ASP A 238 4.65 -19.96 -1.61
C ASP A 238 5.20 -18.70 -0.92
N PHE A 239 4.76 -18.47 0.31
CA PHE A 239 5.24 -17.34 1.12
C PHE A 239 6.73 -17.45 1.50
N VAL A 240 7.34 -18.62 1.43
CA VAL A 240 8.78 -18.79 1.67
C VAL A 240 9.57 -18.15 0.53
N SER A 241 9.19 -18.41 -0.72
CA SER A 241 9.77 -17.75 -1.89
C SER A 241 9.50 -16.25 -1.91
N VAL A 242 8.30 -15.81 -1.50
CA VAL A 242 7.95 -14.38 -1.34
C VAL A 242 8.89 -13.72 -0.34
N ARG A 243 9.07 -14.32 0.85
CA ARG A 243 10.03 -13.82 1.86
C ARG A 243 11.44 -13.71 1.31
N GLY A 244 11.92 -14.73 0.58
CA GLY A 244 13.25 -14.72 -0.06
C GLY A 244 13.43 -13.52 -0.98
N ALA A 245 12.48 -13.29 -1.87
CA ALA A 245 12.49 -12.16 -2.80
C ALA A 245 12.42 -10.81 -2.07
N MET A 246 11.58 -10.68 -1.04
CA MET A 246 11.53 -9.46 -0.21
C MET A 246 12.87 -9.16 0.47
N ALA A 247 13.53 -10.18 1.02
CA ALA A 247 14.83 -10.03 1.67
C ALA A 247 15.93 -9.61 0.69
N GLU A 248 15.94 -10.19 -0.51
CA GLU A 248 16.90 -9.85 -1.59
C GLU A 248 16.74 -8.42 -2.10
N THR A 249 15.51 -7.89 -2.11
CA THR A 249 15.20 -6.51 -2.55
C THR A 249 15.33 -5.48 -1.42
N GLY A 250 15.56 -5.90 -0.18
CA GLY A 250 15.61 -5.01 0.97
C GLY A 250 14.25 -4.37 1.29
N PHE A 251 13.16 -5.09 1.06
CA PHE A 251 11.81 -4.58 1.34
C PHE A 251 11.59 -4.37 2.85
N HIS A 252 11.08 -3.19 3.22
CA HIS A 252 10.81 -2.79 4.60
C HIS A 252 9.39 -2.24 4.83
N GLY A 253 8.49 -2.41 3.84
CA GLY A 253 7.10 -1.96 3.91
C GLY A 253 6.20 -2.86 4.75
N TRP A 254 4.90 -2.62 4.64
CA TRP A 254 3.88 -3.45 5.26
C TRP A 254 3.59 -4.70 4.44
N LEU A 255 3.39 -5.81 5.13
CA LEU A 255 2.77 -7.02 4.60
C LEU A 255 1.33 -7.05 5.13
N VAL A 256 0.36 -6.83 4.26
CA VAL A 256 -1.04 -6.64 4.65
C VAL A 256 -1.87 -7.85 4.23
N ILE A 257 -2.55 -8.47 5.19
CA ILE A 257 -3.45 -9.61 4.94
C ILE A 257 -4.67 -9.11 4.18
N GLU A 258 -4.91 -9.67 2.99
CA GLU A 258 -6.05 -9.32 2.16
C GLU A 258 -6.77 -10.57 1.65
N GLY A 259 -8.08 -10.53 1.76
CA GLY A 259 -9.07 -11.38 1.10
C GLY A 259 -8.68 -12.83 0.92
N THR A 260 -8.96 -13.67 1.90
CA THR A 260 -8.76 -15.11 1.80
C THR A 260 -10.05 -15.84 2.12
N GLU A 261 -10.10 -17.13 1.88
CA GLU A 261 -11.14 -17.95 2.44
C GLU A 261 -11.05 -17.91 3.97
N MET A 262 -12.20 -17.76 4.64
CA MET A 262 -12.28 -17.66 6.10
C MET A 262 -13.00 -18.88 6.72
N PRO A 263 -12.49 -20.11 6.52
CA PRO A 263 -13.21 -21.33 6.87
C PRO A 263 -13.40 -21.49 8.39
N LEU A 264 -12.62 -20.80 9.20
CA LEU A 264 -12.74 -20.81 10.66
C LEU A 264 -13.57 -19.62 11.19
N GLY A 265 -14.16 -18.80 10.31
CA GLY A 265 -14.67 -17.48 10.59
C GLY A 265 -13.56 -16.44 10.65
N VAL A 266 -13.92 -15.14 10.45
CA VAL A 266 -12.98 -14.04 10.20
C VAL A 266 -11.85 -13.99 11.24
N GLU A 267 -12.18 -13.84 12.52
CA GLU A 267 -11.14 -13.60 13.54
C GLU A 267 -10.16 -14.78 13.68
N ARG A 268 -10.65 -16.03 13.62
CA ARG A 268 -9.79 -17.21 13.76
C ARG A 268 -8.93 -17.45 12.52
N SER A 269 -9.49 -17.19 11.33
CA SER A 269 -8.75 -17.31 10.08
C SER A 269 -7.63 -16.27 10.00
N VAL A 270 -7.94 -15.00 10.26
CA VAL A 270 -6.93 -13.93 10.27
C VAL A 270 -5.84 -14.18 11.33
N ARG A 271 -6.22 -14.68 12.52
CA ARG A 271 -5.25 -15.03 13.55
C ARG A 271 -4.33 -16.19 13.12
N HIS A 272 -4.87 -17.18 12.41
CA HIS A 272 -4.07 -18.26 11.81
C HIS A 272 -3.10 -17.70 10.78
N ASP A 273 -3.58 -16.90 9.83
CA ASP A 273 -2.79 -16.34 8.74
C ASP A 273 -1.69 -15.41 9.25
N ALA A 274 -2.00 -14.56 10.23
CA ALA A 274 -1.00 -13.74 10.91
C ALA A 274 0.07 -14.58 11.62
N GLY A 275 -0.33 -15.64 12.33
CA GLY A 275 0.59 -16.58 12.99
C GLY A 275 1.51 -17.29 11.99
N TYR A 276 0.96 -17.75 10.87
CA TYR A 276 1.72 -18.36 9.78
C TYR A 276 2.73 -17.37 9.19
N LEU A 277 2.31 -16.16 8.82
CA LEU A 277 3.21 -15.15 8.28
C LEU A 277 4.32 -14.80 9.28
N ARG A 278 4.00 -14.63 10.56
CA ARG A 278 5.03 -14.38 11.58
C ARG A 278 6.05 -15.54 11.64
N SER A 279 5.61 -16.79 11.49
CA SER A 279 6.50 -17.94 11.47
C SER A 279 7.40 -17.98 10.22
N VAL A 280 6.83 -17.67 9.06
CA VAL A 280 7.59 -17.61 7.79
C VAL A 280 8.58 -16.45 7.79
N PHE A 281 8.17 -15.27 8.27
CA PHE A 281 8.98 -14.06 8.25
C PHE A 281 9.80 -13.84 9.53
N ALA A 282 9.74 -14.79 10.50
CA ALA A 282 10.65 -14.78 11.64
C ALA A 282 12.10 -14.88 11.17
N GLU A 283 12.99 -14.18 11.83
CA GLU A 283 14.43 -14.32 11.59
C GLU A 283 14.86 -15.75 11.90
N THR A 284 15.51 -16.42 10.94
CA THR A 284 16.31 -17.61 11.25
C THR A 284 17.51 -17.15 12.08
N ARG A 285 17.51 -17.55 13.37
CA ARG A 285 18.64 -17.35 14.28
C ARG A 285 19.89 -18.08 13.79
#